data_13ba31be4caa38e76c348c5152dc6fdd
#
_entry.id   13ba31be4caa38e76c348c5152dc6fdd
#
_cell.length_a   1.000
_cell.length_b   1.000
_cell.length_c   1.000
_cell.angle_alpha   90.00
_cell.angle_beta   90.00
_cell.angle_gamma   90.00
#
_symmetry.space_group_name_H-M   'P 1'
#
loop_
_entity.id
_entity.type
_entity.pdbx_description
1 polymer ?
#
loop_
_entity_poly.entity_id
_entity_poly.type
_entity_poly.pdbx_seq_one_letter_code
_entity_poly.pdbx_strand_id
1 'polypeptide(L)'
;ASTIGREKNLGYIRLKSFNENSDKQFLKSVKEFEKKTKIKGYVLDLRNNPGGLLQQAINITDFFLDDGEIVSTKGRKISETRKFFARKGDEIKGKPIVVMINNGSASASEIFAGALKDHKRAIILGENSYGKGSVQSIIPLQNGGGMRLTISKYYLPSGKSISEVGVTPDICLLYTSDAADEVV
;
A
#
# COMPACT_ATOMS: atom_id res chain seq x y z
N ALA A 1 -2.95 -7.89 -13.73
CA ALA A 1 -4.30 -8.05 -13.14
C ALA A 1 -4.99 -9.26 -13.77
N SER A 2 -5.76 -10.02 -12.97
CA SER A 2 -6.53 -11.20 -13.40
C SER A 2 -7.74 -11.39 -12.50
N THR A 3 -8.67 -12.25 -12.89
CA THR A 3 -9.76 -12.69 -12.01
C THR A 3 -9.39 -14.02 -11.38
N ILE A 4 -9.69 -14.19 -10.09
CA ILE A 4 -9.41 -15.39 -9.29
C ILE A 4 -10.68 -15.88 -8.56
N GLY A 5 -10.55 -16.98 -7.81
CA GLY A 5 -11.67 -17.64 -7.12
C GLY A 5 -12.38 -18.66 -8.01
N ARG A 6 -13.14 -19.58 -7.41
CA ARG A 6 -13.85 -20.67 -8.14
C ARG A 6 -14.77 -20.13 -9.23
N GLU A 7 -15.46 -19.01 -8.97
CA GLU A 7 -16.37 -18.35 -9.91
C GLU A 7 -15.70 -17.24 -10.73
N LYS A 8 -14.39 -17.04 -10.62
CA LYS A 8 -13.65 -15.90 -11.23
C LYS A 8 -14.27 -14.53 -10.91
N ASN A 9 -14.79 -14.38 -9.69
CA ASN A 9 -15.53 -13.21 -9.22
C ASN A 9 -14.74 -12.29 -8.27
N LEU A 10 -13.44 -12.54 -8.10
CA LEU A 10 -12.53 -11.67 -7.36
C LEU A 10 -11.51 -11.04 -8.31
N GLY A 11 -11.36 -9.72 -8.21
CA GLY A 11 -10.32 -8.98 -8.93
C GLY A 11 -8.97 -9.14 -8.20
N TYR A 12 -7.97 -9.71 -8.87
CA TYR A 12 -6.61 -9.81 -8.35
C TYR A 12 -5.72 -8.81 -9.07
N ILE A 13 -5.08 -7.94 -8.30
CA ILE A 13 -4.12 -6.96 -8.80
C ILE A 13 -2.82 -7.11 -8.01
N ARG A 14 -1.73 -7.46 -8.69
CA ARG A 14 -0.39 -7.43 -8.11
C ARG A 14 0.30 -6.14 -8.50
N LEU A 15 0.69 -5.34 -7.51
CA LEU A 15 1.47 -4.12 -7.67
C LEU A 15 2.92 -4.41 -7.23
N LYS A 16 3.87 -4.35 -8.19
CA LYS A 16 5.27 -4.68 -7.92
C LYS A 16 6.07 -3.49 -7.38
N SER A 17 5.65 -2.27 -7.70
CA SER A 17 6.27 -1.02 -7.25
C SER A 17 5.34 0.17 -7.51
N PHE A 18 5.58 1.30 -6.84
CA PHE A 18 4.83 2.55 -7.02
C PHE A 18 5.60 3.51 -7.93
N ASN A 19 5.42 3.37 -9.26
CA ASN A 19 6.05 4.17 -10.32
C ASN A 19 5.13 5.29 -10.78
N GLU A 20 5.62 6.22 -11.61
CA GLU A 20 4.90 7.41 -12.11
C GLU A 20 3.52 7.15 -12.75
N ASN A 21 3.30 5.95 -13.31
CA ASN A 21 2.04 5.59 -13.97
C ASN A 21 1.26 4.49 -13.22
N SER A 22 1.65 4.17 -11.98
CA SER A 22 1.03 3.06 -11.24
C SER A 22 -0.44 3.33 -10.94
N ASP A 23 -0.80 4.56 -10.57
CA ASP A 23 -2.17 4.98 -10.30
C ASP A 23 -3.07 4.82 -11.53
N LYS A 24 -2.62 5.28 -12.71
CA LYS A 24 -3.38 5.19 -13.96
C LYS A 24 -3.59 3.73 -14.38
N GLN A 25 -2.55 2.91 -14.30
CA GLN A 25 -2.62 1.49 -14.66
C GLN A 25 -3.49 0.71 -13.68
N PHE A 26 -3.38 1.03 -12.39
CA PHE A 26 -4.18 0.43 -11.33
C PHE A 26 -5.66 0.76 -11.52
N LEU A 27 -6.01 2.04 -11.67
CA LEU A 27 -7.37 2.50 -11.90
C LEU A 27 -7.97 1.91 -13.18
N LYS A 28 -7.18 1.80 -14.26
CA LYS A 28 -7.61 1.13 -15.48
C LYS A 28 -8.01 -0.32 -15.21
N SER A 29 -7.19 -1.07 -14.46
CA SER A 29 -7.49 -2.46 -14.09
C SER A 29 -8.77 -2.57 -13.26
N VAL A 30 -8.96 -1.68 -12.27
CA VAL A 30 -10.18 -1.63 -11.46
C VAL A 30 -11.41 -1.37 -12.36
N LYS A 31 -11.34 -0.36 -13.23
CA LYS A 31 -12.45 -0.04 -14.14
C LYS A 31 -12.78 -1.15 -15.13
N GLU A 32 -11.77 -1.89 -15.60
CA GLU A 32 -11.99 -3.08 -16.44
C GLU A 32 -12.68 -4.21 -15.67
N PHE A 33 -12.35 -4.41 -14.40
CA PHE A 33 -13.05 -5.37 -13.54
C PHE A 33 -14.48 -4.94 -13.23
N GLU A 34 -14.73 -3.68 -12.94
CA GLU A 34 -16.07 -3.16 -12.66
C GLU A 34 -17.01 -3.26 -13.87
N LYS A 35 -16.49 -3.25 -15.08
CA LYS A 35 -17.27 -3.52 -16.31
C LYS A 35 -17.66 -4.98 -16.45
N LYS A 36 -16.91 -5.90 -15.86
CA LYS A 36 -17.20 -7.35 -15.85
C LYS A 36 -18.15 -7.64 -14.69
N THR A 37 -19.39 -7.54 -14.88
CA THR A 37 -20.57 -7.52 -14.00
C THR A 37 -20.63 -8.45 -12.77
N LYS A 38 -19.59 -9.20 -12.40
CA LYS A 38 -19.64 -10.19 -11.30
C LYS A 38 -18.54 -10.07 -10.25
N ILE A 39 -17.76 -8.98 -10.26
CA ILE A 39 -16.70 -8.82 -9.25
C ILE A 39 -17.33 -8.51 -7.89
N LYS A 40 -17.08 -9.39 -6.91
CA LYS A 40 -17.62 -9.31 -5.55
C LYS A 40 -16.61 -8.72 -4.54
N GLY A 41 -15.31 -8.65 -4.91
CA GLY A 41 -14.26 -8.16 -4.04
C GLY A 41 -12.89 -8.15 -4.72
N TYR A 42 -11.88 -7.69 -4.01
CA TYR A 42 -10.54 -7.50 -4.54
C TYR A 42 -9.47 -8.12 -3.64
N VAL A 43 -8.45 -8.68 -4.28
CA VAL A 43 -7.19 -9.10 -3.65
C VAL A 43 -6.06 -8.26 -4.25
N LEU A 44 -5.43 -7.45 -3.42
CA LEU A 44 -4.36 -6.53 -3.79
C LEU A 44 -3.04 -7.07 -3.24
N ASP A 45 -2.16 -7.54 -4.12
CA ASP A 45 -0.92 -8.21 -3.74
C ASP A 45 0.27 -7.24 -3.79
N LEU A 46 0.79 -6.90 -2.61
CA LEU A 46 1.96 -6.06 -2.39
C LEU A 46 3.18 -6.85 -1.89
N ARG A 47 3.13 -8.17 -1.90
CA ARG A 47 4.27 -8.98 -1.47
C ARG A 47 5.50 -8.71 -2.34
N ASN A 48 6.64 -8.50 -1.67
CA ASN A 48 7.92 -8.12 -2.29
C ASN A 48 7.86 -6.78 -3.06
N ASN A 49 6.94 -5.88 -2.68
CA ASN A 49 6.89 -4.53 -3.23
C ASN A 49 7.65 -3.56 -2.32
N PRO A 50 8.84 -3.09 -2.70
CA PRO A 50 9.69 -2.24 -1.85
C PRO A 50 9.16 -0.80 -1.72
N GLY A 51 8.02 -0.51 -2.33
CA GLY A 51 7.42 0.82 -2.35
C GLY A 51 7.68 1.59 -3.64
N GLY A 52 7.99 2.86 -3.49
CA GLY A 52 8.24 3.80 -4.59
C GLY A 52 7.76 5.20 -4.26
N LEU A 53 7.11 5.87 -5.20
CA LEU A 53 6.70 7.27 -5.07
C LEU A 53 5.56 7.44 -4.07
N LEU A 54 5.74 8.32 -3.09
CA LEU A 54 4.72 8.68 -2.10
C LEU A 54 3.40 9.10 -2.75
N GLN A 55 3.47 9.96 -3.78
CA GLN A 55 2.27 10.46 -4.45
C GLN A 55 1.47 9.33 -5.08
N GLN A 56 2.11 8.29 -5.58
CA GLN A 56 1.43 7.13 -6.15
C GLN A 56 0.73 6.29 -5.08
N ALA A 57 1.35 6.13 -3.90
CA ALA A 57 0.68 5.48 -2.77
C ALA A 57 -0.58 6.26 -2.36
N ILE A 58 -0.48 7.60 -2.24
CA ILE A 58 -1.60 8.47 -1.91
C ILE A 58 -2.72 8.32 -2.95
N ASN A 59 -2.39 8.45 -4.25
CA ASN A 59 -3.37 8.38 -5.33
C ASN A 59 -4.09 7.03 -5.37
N ILE A 60 -3.35 5.91 -5.18
CA ILE A 60 -3.96 4.57 -5.24
C ILE A 60 -4.79 4.30 -3.98
N THR A 61 -4.36 4.78 -2.81
CA THR A 61 -5.15 4.66 -1.57
C THR A 61 -6.46 5.44 -1.66
N ASP A 62 -6.40 6.65 -2.24
CA ASP A 62 -7.54 7.53 -2.48
C ASP A 62 -8.68 6.86 -3.27
N PHE A 63 -8.38 5.91 -4.16
CA PHE A 63 -9.40 5.16 -4.92
C PHE A 63 -10.32 4.28 -4.06
N PHE A 64 -9.98 4.04 -2.81
CA PHE A 64 -10.70 3.14 -1.92
C PHE A 64 -11.28 3.81 -0.67
N LEU A 65 -11.05 5.12 -0.50
CA LEU A 65 -11.52 5.88 0.65
C LEU A 65 -12.42 7.03 0.20
N ASP A 66 -13.49 7.28 0.94
CA ASP A 66 -14.37 8.44 0.71
C ASP A 66 -13.87 9.70 1.41
N ASP A 67 -13.14 9.56 2.51
CA ASP A 67 -12.57 10.64 3.30
C ASP A 67 -11.45 10.15 4.23
N GLY A 68 -10.91 11.04 5.02
CA GLY A 68 -9.94 10.77 6.08
C GLY A 68 -8.49 10.93 5.66
N GLU A 69 -7.61 10.94 6.65
CA GLU A 69 -6.16 11.03 6.46
C GLU A 69 -5.62 9.74 5.86
N ILE A 70 -4.78 9.81 4.82
CA ILE A 70 -4.07 8.67 4.23
C ILE A 70 -2.72 8.48 4.92
N VAL A 71 -1.96 9.55 5.05
CA VAL A 71 -0.63 9.55 5.64
C VAL A 71 -0.25 10.94 6.08
N SER A 72 0.55 11.07 7.12
CA SER A 72 1.25 12.31 7.43
C SER A 72 2.77 12.11 7.44
N THR A 73 3.50 13.19 7.15
CA THR A 73 4.95 13.26 7.28
C THR A 73 5.28 14.28 8.35
N LYS A 74 6.18 13.93 9.26
CA LYS A 74 6.67 14.85 10.30
C LYS A 74 8.18 14.97 10.19
N GLY A 75 8.64 16.19 9.94
CA GLY A 75 10.06 16.56 9.94
C GLY A 75 10.56 16.87 11.34
N ARG A 76 11.74 17.48 11.42
CA ARG A 76 12.35 17.90 12.68
C ARG A 76 11.57 19.04 13.37
N LYS A 77 10.97 19.93 12.57
CA LYS A 77 10.15 21.05 13.07
C LYS A 77 8.67 20.75 12.85
N ILE A 78 7.82 21.22 13.76
CA ILE A 78 6.36 21.05 13.65
C ILE A 78 5.82 21.65 12.35
N SER A 79 6.38 22.78 11.90
CA SER A 79 6.04 23.43 10.62
C SER A 79 6.33 22.59 9.38
N GLU A 80 7.09 21.51 9.50
CA GLU A 80 7.41 20.57 8.42
C GLU A 80 6.42 19.38 8.35
N THR A 81 5.37 19.42 9.18
CA THR A 81 4.31 18.40 9.15
C THR A 81 3.43 18.61 7.92
N ARG A 82 3.25 17.56 7.14
CA ARG A 82 2.31 17.55 6.01
C ARG A 82 1.34 16.39 6.21
N LYS A 83 0.06 16.64 5.91
CA LYS A 83 -1.00 15.65 5.95
C LYS A 83 -1.63 15.49 4.57
N PHE A 84 -1.91 14.26 4.20
CA PHE A 84 -2.55 13.92 2.94
C PHE A 84 -3.86 13.21 3.23
N PHE A 85 -4.93 13.69 2.60
CA PHE A 85 -6.29 13.22 2.83
C PHE A 85 -6.87 12.61 1.57
N ALA A 86 -7.77 11.66 1.75
CA ALA A 86 -8.59 11.12 0.68
C ALA A 86 -9.60 12.17 0.20
N ARG A 87 -9.94 12.07 -1.07
CA ARG A 87 -11.01 12.82 -1.72
C ARG A 87 -12.22 11.90 -1.87
N LYS A 88 -13.40 12.44 -1.87
CA LYS A 88 -14.64 11.68 -1.99
C LYS A 88 -14.68 10.82 -3.27
N GLY A 89 -14.90 9.55 -3.12
CA GLY A 89 -15.15 8.62 -4.23
C GLY A 89 -14.45 7.28 -4.12
N ASP A 90 -15.10 6.26 -3.55
CA ASP A 90 -14.65 4.86 -3.59
C ASP A 90 -14.96 4.24 -4.96
N GLU A 91 -13.94 3.98 -5.77
CA GLU A 91 -14.04 3.45 -7.15
C GLU A 91 -14.64 2.03 -7.20
N ILE A 92 -14.65 1.30 -6.09
CA ILE A 92 -15.23 -0.06 -6.01
C ILE A 92 -16.49 -0.15 -5.14
N LYS A 93 -17.03 0.99 -4.71
CA LYS A 93 -18.34 1.11 -4.05
C LYS A 93 -18.48 0.21 -2.82
N GLY A 94 -17.52 0.24 -1.92
CA GLY A 94 -17.53 -0.52 -0.67
C GLY A 94 -17.26 -2.02 -0.79
N LYS A 95 -16.94 -2.56 -1.97
CA LYS A 95 -16.63 -3.98 -2.11
C LYS A 95 -15.46 -4.39 -1.21
N PRO A 96 -15.48 -5.62 -0.66
CA PRO A 96 -14.43 -6.11 0.24
C PRO A 96 -13.05 -6.13 -0.43
N ILE A 97 -12.03 -5.82 0.37
CA ILE A 97 -10.62 -5.82 -0.05
C ILE A 97 -9.81 -6.68 0.91
N VAL A 98 -8.94 -7.51 0.35
CA VAL A 98 -7.82 -8.13 1.07
C VAL A 98 -6.52 -7.59 0.49
N VAL A 99 -5.63 -7.08 1.34
CA VAL A 99 -4.29 -6.65 0.96
C VAL A 99 -3.28 -7.68 1.46
N MET A 100 -2.49 -8.24 0.55
CA MET A 100 -1.43 -9.20 0.89
C MET A 100 -0.10 -8.49 1.04
N ILE A 101 0.56 -8.69 2.16
CA ILE A 101 1.88 -8.14 2.48
C ILE A 101 2.85 -9.22 2.98
N ASN A 102 4.14 -8.95 2.92
CA ASN A 102 5.20 -9.72 3.56
C ASN A 102 6.37 -8.80 3.97
N ASN A 103 7.44 -9.39 4.48
CA ASN A 103 8.65 -8.66 4.89
C ASN A 103 9.34 -7.88 3.75
N GLY A 104 9.06 -8.18 2.50
CA GLY A 104 9.51 -7.41 1.33
C GLY A 104 8.61 -6.23 0.96
N SER A 105 7.47 -6.04 1.66
CA SER A 105 6.57 -4.89 1.48
C SER A 105 7.09 -3.70 2.30
N ALA A 106 7.42 -2.58 1.65
CA ALA A 106 8.08 -1.45 2.32
C ALA A 106 7.57 -0.09 1.85
N SER A 107 7.76 0.97 2.68
CA SER A 107 7.57 2.38 2.32
C SER A 107 6.16 2.67 1.77
N ALA A 108 6.01 3.03 0.48
CA ALA A 108 4.71 3.29 -0.17
C ALA A 108 3.71 2.13 -0.01
N SER A 109 4.18 0.88 0.00
CA SER A 109 3.33 -0.30 0.26
C SER A 109 2.77 -0.29 1.67
N GLU A 110 3.56 0.16 2.63
CA GLU A 110 3.16 0.26 4.03
C GLU A 110 2.20 1.40 4.28
N ILE A 111 2.36 2.52 3.57
CA ILE A 111 1.41 3.64 3.58
C ILE A 111 0.06 3.15 3.08
N PHE A 112 0.02 2.48 1.93
CA PHE A 112 -1.19 1.95 1.32
C PHE A 112 -1.90 0.94 2.25
N ALA A 113 -1.17 -0.11 2.68
CA ALA A 113 -1.75 -1.16 3.52
C ALA A 113 -2.17 -0.62 4.89
N GLY A 114 -1.33 0.22 5.53
CA GLY A 114 -1.60 0.78 6.84
C GLY A 114 -2.78 1.75 6.85
N ALA A 115 -2.90 2.60 5.83
CA ALA A 115 -4.05 3.50 5.71
C ALA A 115 -5.36 2.72 5.57
N LEU A 116 -5.42 1.74 4.65
CA LEU A 116 -6.63 0.92 4.48
C LEU A 116 -6.97 0.10 5.72
N LYS A 117 -5.95 -0.35 6.48
CA LYS A 117 -6.14 -1.02 7.76
C LYS A 117 -6.74 -0.08 8.80
N ASP A 118 -6.15 1.08 9.01
CA ASP A 118 -6.59 2.05 10.02
C ASP A 118 -8.02 2.52 9.77
N HIS A 119 -8.40 2.70 8.49
CA HIS A 119 -9.77 2.98 8.08
C HIS A 119 -10.71 1.77 8.10
N LYS A 120 -10.23 0.58 8.49
CA LYS A 120 -11.00 -0.68 8.45
C LYS A 120 -11.58 -0.97 7.06
N ARG A 121 -10.92 -0.46 6.01
CA ARG A 121 -11.38 -0.59 4.62
C ARG A 121 -10.93 -1.91 4.00
N ALA A 122 -9.83 -2.49 4.47
CA ALA A 122 -9.29 -3.76 4.01
C ALA A 122 -8.85 -4.65 5.16
N ILE A 123 -8.84 -5.96 4.91
CA ILE A 123 -8.18 -6.95 5.76
C ILE A 123 -6.75 -7.12 5.24
N ILE A 124 -5.78 -7.02 6.14
CA ILE A 124 -4.37 -7.21 5.82
C ILE A 124 -3.99 -8.66 6.12
N LEU A 125 -3.47 -9.34 5.10
CA LEU A 125 -3.15 -10.77 5.14
C LEU A 125 -1.66 -10.99 4.85
N GLY A 126 -0.99 -11.87 5.60
CA GLY A 126 0.38 -12.32 5.32
C GLY A 126 1.33 -12.17 6.50
N GLU A 127 2.48 -11.54 6.29
CA GLU A 127 3.51 -11.32 7.30
C GLU A 127 3.69 -9.84 7.60
N ASN A 128 4.38 -9.51 8.70
CA ASN A 128 4.77 -8.13 8.99
C ASN A 128 5.55 -7.52 7.83
N SER A 129 5.24 -6.27 7.50
CA SER A 129 6.01 -5.52 6.51
C SER A 129 7.37 -5.08 7.06
N TYR A 130 8.18 -4.46 6.21
CA TYR A 130 9.59 -4.15 6.49
C TYR A 130 9.80 -3.10 7.60
N GLY A 131 8.94 -2.09 7.71
CA GLY A 131 9.12 -0.98 8.66
C GLY A 131 9.95 0.19 8.13
N LYS A 132 9.87 0.51 6.83
CA LYS A 132 10.55 1.67 6.24
C LYS A 132 9.72 2.94 6.36
N GLY A 133 9.72 3.56 7.53
CA GLY A 133 8.96 4.77 7.82
C GLY A 133 9.69 6.09 7.57
N SER A 134 10.79 6.11 6.81
CA SER A 134 11.60 7.31 6.57
C SER A 134 11.38 7.92 5.19
N VAL A 135 11.24 9.25 5.14
CA VAL A 135 11.24 10.06 3.91
C VAL A 135 12.67 10.48 3.61
N GLN A 136 13.17 10.12 2.44
CA GLN A 136 14.50 10.49 1.99
C GLN A 136 14.43 11.49 0.85
N SER A 137 15.31 12.50 0.89
CA SER A 137 15.51 13.45 -0.19
C SER A 137 16.92 13.29 -0.75
N ILE A 138 17.06 13.48 -2.06
CA ILE A 138 18.36 13.58 -2.71
C ILE A 138 18.66 15.07 -2.91
N ILE A 139 19.71 15.54 -2.28
CA ILE A 139 20.18 16.91 -2.38
C ILE A 139 21.35 16.93 -3.36
N PRO A 140 21.23 17.61 -4.51
CA PRO A 140 22.33 17.72 -5.47
C PRO A 140 23.48 18.52 -4.85
N LEU A 141 24.71 18.05 -5.07
CA LEU A 141 25.94 18.71 -4.63
C LEU A 141 26.58 19.45 -5.78
N GLN A 142 27.36 20.50 -5.48
CA GLN A 142 28.04 21.36 -6.48
C GLN A 142 29.02 20.59 -7.38
N ASN A 143 29.54 19.47 -6.92
CA ASN A 143 30.47 18.59 -7.66
C ASN A 143 29.76 17.57 -8.57
N GLY A 144 28.44 17.69 -8.79
CA GLY A 144 27.65 16.76 -9.60
C GLY A 144 27.22 15.49 -8.87
N GLY A 145 27.61 15.31 -7.61
CA GLY A 145 27.14 14.22 -6.75
C GLY A 145 25.76 14.51 -6.14
N GLY A 146 25.22 13.54 -5.41
CA GLY A 146 23.97 13.69 -4.65
C GLY A 146 24.10 13.13 -3.23
N MET A 147 23.60 13.86 -2.25
CA MET A 147 23.53 13.42 -0.86
C MET A 147 22.10 12.92 -0.56
N ARG A 148 21.97 11.68 -0.08
CA ARG A 148 20.69 11.13 0.41
C ARG A 148 20.54 11.46 1.89
N LEU A 149 19.50 12.21 2.23
CA LEU A 149 19.24 12.64 3.60
C LEU A 149 17.83 12.23 4.02
N THR A 150 17.69 11.66 5.22
CA THR A 150 16.37 11.47 5.85
C THR A 150 15.88 12.79 6.41
N ILE A 151 14.74 13.26 5.90
CA ILE A 151 14.17 14.58 6.24
C ILE A 151 12.91 14.51 7.08
N SER A 152 12.18 13.38 7.06
CA SER A 152 10.92 13.20 7.78
C SER A 152 10.65 11.73 8.04
N LYS A 153 9.65 11.45 8.89
CA LYS A 153 9.07 10.11 9.10
C LYS A 153 7.62 10.08 8.65
N TYR A 154 7.17 8.90 8.19
CA TYR A 154 5.77 8.63 7.85
C TYR A 154 5.01 8.19 9.09
N TYR A 155 3.75 8.66 9.18
CA TYR A 155 2.79 8.26 10.20
C TYR A 155 1.48 7.88 9.54
N LEU A 156 0.90 6.78 9.99
CA LEU A 156 -0.42 6.30 9.57
C LEU A 156 -1.54 7.17 10.15
N PRO A 157 -2.77 7.05 9.68
CA PRO A 157 -3.93 7.79 10.21
C PRO A 157 -4.11 7.65 11.73
N SER A 158 -3.83 6.46 12.28
CA SER A 158 -3.83 6.21 13.73
C SER A 158 -2.76 6.99 14.52
N GLY A 159 -1.85 7.71 13.83
CA GLY A 159 -0.69 8.36 14.43
C GLY A 159 0.49 7.44 14.70
N LYS A 160 0.40 6.15 14.39
CA LYS A 160 1.50 5.19 14.54
C LYS A 160 2.58 5.46 13.51
N SER A 161 3.85 5.41 13.93
CA SER A 161 4.99 5.44 13.02
C SER A 161 5.14 4.09 12.30
N ILE A 162 5.43 4.13 11.00
CA ILE A 162 5.79 2.95 10.23
C ILE A 162 7.20 2.46 10.57
N SER A 163 8.06 3.35 11.08
CA SER A 163 9.47 3.05 11.33
C SER A 163 9.63 1.88 12.30
N GLU A 164 10.43 0.89 11.92
CA GLU A 164 10.86 -0.29 12.70
C GLU A 164 9.77 -1.34 12.96
N VAL A 165 8.50 -0.95 13.03
CA VAL A 165 7.39 -1.88 13.34
C VAL A 165 6.72 -2.39 12.09
N GLY A 166 6.65 -1.56 11.03
CA GLY A 166 5.91 -1.87 9.81
C GLY A 166 4.39 -1.92 10.03
N VAL A 167 3.72 -2.60 9.12
CA VAL A 167 2.29 -2.91 9.18
C VAL A 167 2.14 -4.38 9.58
N THR A 168 1.51 -4.61 10.73
CA THR A 168 1.18 -5.96 11.19
C THR A 168 -0.09 -6.44 10.46
N PRO A 169 -0.12 -7.66 9.91
CA PRO A 169 -1.31 -8.21 9.29
C PRO A 169 -2.43 -8.45 10.32
N ASP A 170 -3.67 -8.48 9.85
CA ASP A 170 -4.84 -8.90 10.66
C ASP A 170 -4.92 -10.43 10.72
N ILE A 171 -4.49 -11.09 9.64
CA ILE A 171 -4.38 -12.55 9.54
C ILE A 171 -2.95 -12.89 9.13
N CYS A 172 -2.21 -13.54 10.03
CA CYS A 172 -0.85 -13.96 9.77
C CYS A 172 -0.85 -15.26 8.96
N LEU A 173 -0.09 -15.28 7.86
CA LEU A 173 0.24 -16.48 7.10
C LEU A 173 1.77 -16.65 7.16
N LEU A 174 2.21 -17.64 7.89
CA LEU A 174 3.62 -18.04 7.85
C LEU A 174 3.82 -18.92 6.60
N TYR A 175 4.68 -18.49 5.71
CA TYR A 175 5.19 -19.36 4.65
C TYR A 175 6.22 -20.29 5.27
N THR A 176 5.79 -21.45 5.73
CA THR A 176 6.74 -22.52 6.07
C THR A 176 7.17 -23.18 4.76
N SER A 177 8.47 -23.42 4.61
CA SER A 177 9.04 -24.14 3.46
C SER A 177 8.55 -25.60 3.37
N ASP A 178 7.88 -26.08 4.39
CA ASP A 178 7.43 -27.47 4.56
C ASP A 178 6.04 -27.74 3.95
N ALA A 179 5.34 -26.73 3.42
CA ALA A 179 4.03 -26.94 2.78
C ALA A 179 4.13 -27.63 1.39
N ALA A 180 5.33 -27.93 0.91
CA ALA A 180 5.56 -28.63 -0.36
C ALA A 180 5.60 -30.17 -0.22
N ASP A 181 5.75 -30.71 0.98
CA ASP A 181 5.99 -32.15 1.20
C ASP A 181 4.77 -32.94 1.71
N GLU A 182 3.61 -32.29 1.91
CA GLU A 182 2.38 -32.97 2.35
C GLU A 182 1.38 -33.27 1.23
N VAL A 183 1.83 -33.42 0.00
CA VAL A 183 0.99 -33.97 -1.09
C VAL A 183 1.62 -35.29 -1.57
N VAL A 184 1.38 -36.35 -0.81
CA VAL A 184 1.47 -37.72 -1.30
C VAL A 184 0.08 -38.32 -1.35
#